data_d5050fa736be14bb80b67db2c027b258
#
_entry.id   d5050fa736be14bb80b67db2c027b258
#
_cell.length_a   1.000
_cell.length_b   1.000
_cell.length_c   1.000
_cell.angle_alpha   90.00
_cell.angle_beta   90.00
_cell.angle_gamma   90.00
#
_symmetry.space_group_name_H-M   'P 1'
#
loop_
_entity.id
_entity.type
_entity.pdbx_description
1 polymer ?
#
loop_
_entity_poly.entity_id
_entity_poly.type
_entity_poly.pdbx_seq_one_letter_code
_entity_poly.pdbx_strand_id
1 'polypeptide(L)'
;MPLILPGNVASATASTAYSVANSCRFTSGASMEKAFGTPTNLDKWTFSCWLKRGNIGAYHEIFSGFTSGTHYTHIEITDGDKLEFGNRAGGGAGGHLGRLITNRLFRDVAAWYNIVCVWDSDNATAGNRMRVYINGVEETSFSTEVDATSGELCHLASGDDCVIGLHGTSYLLDGYLAEVVLIDGQALTPTCLLYTSDAADE
;
A
#
# COMPACT_ATOMS: atom_id res chain seq x y z
N MET A 1 -19.92 -42.97 -20.08
CA MET A 1 -19.70 -42.63 -18.67
C MET A 1 -19.77 -41.13 -18.50
N PRO A 2 -20.71 -40.59 -17.74
CA PRO A 2 -20.72 -39.18 -17.48
C PRO A 2 -19.58 -38.85 -16.49
N LEU A 3 -18.74 -37.89 -16.84
CA LEU A 3 -17.72 -37.35 -15.98
C LEU A 3 -18.40 -36.45 -14.94
N ILE A 4 -18.54 -36.93 -13.72
CA ILE A 4 -18.99 -36.12 -12.60
C ILE A 4 -17.74 -35.34 -12.12
N LEU A 5 -17.67 -34.07 -12.47
CA LEU A 5 -16.75 -33.14 -11.82
C LEU A 5 -17.21 -32.97 -10.36
N PRO A 6 -16.35 -33.21 -9.37
CA PRO A 6 -16.72 -32.91 -8.00
C PRO A 6 -16.98 -31.40 -7.93
N GLY A 7 -18.22 -31.03 -7.66
CA GLY A 7 -18.54 -29.66 -7.33
C GLY A 7 -17.67 -29.23 -6.14
N ASN A 8 -17.17 -28.02 -6.16
CA ASN A 8 -16.53 -27.43 -4.99
C ASN A 8 -17.51 -27.55 -3.83
N VAL A 9 -17.26 -28.50 -2.95
CA VAL A 9 -17.89 -28.50 -1.63
C VAL A 9 -17.27 -27.29 -0.95
N ALA A 10 -18.02 -26.21 -0.82
CA ALA A 10 -17.62 -25.11 0.04
C ALA A 10 -17.32 -25.75 1.40
N SER A 11 -16.06 -25.69 1.80
CA SER A 11 -15.65 -26.20 3.10
C SER A 11 -16.48 -25.45 4.15
N ALA A 12 -17.25 -26.18 4.94
CA ALA A 12 -17.99 -25.60 6.06
C ALA A 12 -17.06 -25.00 7.16
N THR A 13 -15.76 -25.08 6.96
CA THR A 13 -14.70 -24.42 7.73
C THR A 13 -14.11 -23.21 7.02
N ALA A 14 -14.70 -22.70 5.94
CA ALA A 14 -14.49 -21.33 5.54
C ALA A 14 -15.14 -20.43 6.60
N SER A 15 -14.53 -20.43 7.79
CA SER A 15 -14.78 -19.43 8.81
C SER A 15 -14.70 -18.08 8.14
N THR A 16 -15.79 -17.34 8.17
CA THR A 16 -15.88 -15.91 7.97
C THR A 16 -14.76 -15.35 7.05
N ALA A 17 -14.90 -15.67 5.75
CA ALA A 17 -14.08 -14.96 4.76
C ALA A 17 -14.39 -13.48 4.97
N TYR A 18 -13.36 -12.70 5.31
CA TYR A 18 -13.48 -11.27 5.47
C TYR A 18 -14.20 -10.69 4.25
N SER A 19 -15.34 -10.06 4.48
CA SER A 19 -16.19 -9.55 3.41
C SER A 19 -16.06 -8.04 3.35
N VAL A 20 -15.41 -7.55 2.29
CA VAL A 20 -15.38 -6.11 1.99
C VAL A 20 -16.74 -5.69 1.45
N ALA A 21 -17.51 -4.96 2.26
CA ALA A 21 -18.86 -4.56 1.90
C ALA A 21 -18.91 -3.43 0.86
N ASN A 22 -17.90 -2.55 0.83
CA ASN A 22 -17.88 -1.35 -0.01
C ASN A 22 -16.49 -1.10 -0.59
N SER A 23 -16.47 -0.53 -1.79
CA SER A 23 -15.25 -0.03 -2.44
C SER A 23 -15.51 1.30 -3.13
N CYS A 24 -14.47 2.11 -3.23
CA CYS A 24 -14.49 3.36 -3.99
C CYS A 24 -13.87 3.13 -5.37
N ARG A 25 -14.56 3.55 -6.43
CA ARG A 25 -14.04 3.53 -7.80
C ARG A 25 -13.30 4.83 -8.08
N PHE A 26 -12.04 4.70 -8.48
CA PHE A 26 -11.21 5.80 -8.98
C PHE A 26 -11.16 5.75 -10.50
N THR A 27 -11.35 6.90 -11.15
CA THR A 27 -11.24 7.08 -12.61
C THR A 27 -10.61 8.44 -12.88
N SER A 28 -9.87 8.57 -13.97
CA SER A 28 -9.43 9.84 -14.62
C SER A 28 -9.36 11.08 -13.71
N GLY A 29 -8.51 11.04 -12.69
CA GLY A 29 -8.29 12.20 -11.81
C GLY A 29 -9.17 12.29 -10.57
N ALA A 30 -9.95 11.26 -10.26
CA ALA A 30 -10.59 11.16 -8.95
C ALA A 30 -9.52 10.96 -7.87
N SER A 31 -9.54 11.78 -6.84
CA SER A 31 -8.65 11.68 -5.68
C SER A 31 -9.42 11.96 -4.39
N MET A 32 -8.84 11.53 -3.28
CA MET A 32 -9.23 11.95 -1.94
C MET A 32 -8.04 12.63 -1.30
N GLU A 33 -8.24 13.83 -0.79
CA GLU A 33 -7.17 14.66 -0.23
C GLU A 33 -7.52 15.09 1.18
N LYS A 34 -6.51 15.10 2.04
CA LYS A 34 -6.61 15.59 3.41
C LYS A 34 -5.24 16.04 3.90
N ALA A 35 -5.16 17.24 4.47
CA ALA A 35 -3.96 17.64 5.18
C ALA A 35 -3.76 16.77 6.42
N PHE A 36 -2.51 16.34 6.65
CA PHE A 36 -2.16 15.62 7.87
C PHE A 36 -2.27 16.54 9.09
N GLY A 37 -2.75 15.98 10.19
CA GLY A 37 -2.61 16.57 11.51
C GLY A 37 -1.17 16.42 12.03
N THR A 38 -0.97 16.72 13.31
CA THR A 38 0.31 16.44 13.98
C THR A 38 0.48 14.94 14.12
N PRO A 39 1.51 14.32 13.48
CA PRO A 39 1.72 12.90 13.58
C PRO A 39 2.20 12.50 14.98
N THR A 40 1.89 11.27 15.37
CA THR A 40 2.37 10.70 16.62
C THR A 40 3.86 10.36 16.51
N ASN A 41 4.27 9.77 15.38
CA ASN A 41 5.65 9.40 15.13
C ASN A 41 5.88 9.24 13.60
N LEU A 42 6.75 10.07 13.02
CA LEU A 42 7.11 10.01 11.60
C LEU A 42 8.05 8.84 11.25
N ASP A 43 8.68 8.22 12.28
CA ASP A 43 9.57 7.08 12.10
C ASP A 43 8.82 5.76 11.93
N LYS A 44 7.51 5.72 12.29
CA LYS A 44 6.70 4.51 12.28
C LYS A 44 5.29 4.77 11.78
N TRP A 45 4.87 3.99 10.82
CA TRP A 45 3.48 3.95 10.36
C TRP A 45 3.20 2.67 9.56
N THR A 46 1.92 2.38 9.39
CA THR A 46 1.44 1.27 8.57
C THR A 46 0.32 1.76 7.69
N PHE A 47 0.43 1.49 6.40
CA PHE A 47 -0.63 1.69 5.43
C PHE A 47 -1.20 0.34 5.00
N SER A 48 -2.51 0.25 4.85
CA SER A 48 -3.20 -0.93 4.36
C SER A 48 -4.32 -0.56 3.41
N CYS A 49 -4.51 -1.31 2.35
CA CYS A 49 -5.68 -1.23 1.49
C CYS A 49 -5.96 -2.53 0.75
N TRP A 50 -7.17 -2.64 0.21
CA TRP A 50 -7.49 -3.56 -0.86
C TRP A 50 -7.48 -2.79 -2.18
N LEU A 51 -6.71 -3.27 -3.15
CA LEU A 51 -6.60 -2.72 -4.50
C LEU A 51 -7.17 -3.71 -5.52
N LYS A 52 -8.02 -3.22 -6.43
CA LYS A 52 -8.35 -3.89 -7.68
C LYS A 52 -8.08 -2.93 -8.82
N ARG A 53 -7.19 -3.31 -9.74
CA ARG A 53 -6.79 -2.47 -10.88
C ARG A 53 -7.88 -2.41 -11.95
N GLY A 54 -8.01 -1.28 -12.63
CA GLY A 54 -8.90 -1.12 -13.79
C GLY A 54 -8.19 -1.34 -15.13
N ASN A 55 -6.88 -1.03 -15.19
CA ASN A 55 -6.04 -1.23 -16.37
C ASN A 55 -4.61 -1.61 -15.97
N ILE A 56 -3.75 -1.91 -16.94
CA ILE A 56 -2.33 -2.26 -16.78
C ILE A 56 -1.46 -1.36 -17.65
N GLY A 57 -0.14 -1.37 -17.39
CA GLY A 57 0.82 -0.63 -18.22
C GLY A 57 0.81 0.87 -17.99
N ALA A 58 0.29 1.35 -16.86
CA ALA A 58 0.27 2.75 -16.47
C ALA A 58 0.63 2.89 -14.99
N TYR A 59 1.14 4.06 -14.62
CA TYR A 59 1.35 4.42 -13.22
C TYR A 59 0.01 4.63 -12.51
N HIS A 60 -0.15 4.00 -11.35
CA HIS A 60 -1.32 4.16 -10.49
C HIS A 60 -0.87 4.49 -9.08
N GLU A 61 -0.98 5.75 -8.70
CA GLU A 61 -0.77 6.16 -7.31
C GLU A 61 -1.88 5.62 -6.43
N ILE A 62 -1.50 4.91 -5.38
CA ILE A 62 -2.44 4.39 -4.38
C ILE A 62 -2.52 5.40 -3.24
N PHE A 63 -1.36 5.84 -2.76
CA PHE A 63 -1.23 6.72 -1.62
C PHE A 63 0.04 7.56 -1.75
N SER A 64 -0.08 8.85 -1.45
CA SER A 64 1.08 9.72 -1.31
C SER A 64 0.89 10.73 -0.18
N GLY A 65 2.01 11.00 0.49
CA GLY A 65 2.17 12.15 1.37
C GLY A 65 3.25 13.03 0.80
N PHE A 66 3.02 14.31 0.62
CA PHE A 66 4.03 15.16 0.02
C PHE A 66 4.06 16.59 0.57
N THR A 67 5.29 17.09 0.74
CA THR A 67 5.61 18.48 1.06
C THR A 67 5.83 19.29 -0.22
N SER A 68 6.32 18.64 -1.27
CA SER A 68 6.60 19.25 -2.58
C SER A 68 6.73 18.19 -3.67
N GLY A 69 6.79 18.58 -4.93
CA GLY A 69 6.95 17.66 -6.06
C GLY A 69 8.24 16.84 -6.07
N THR A 70 9.19 17.10 -5.15
CA THR A 70 10.43 16.34 -5.02
C THR A 70 10.64 15.72 -3.63
N HIS A 71 9.73 16.00 -2.68
CA HIS A 71 9.78 15.51 -1.31
C HIS A 71 8.44 14.84 -1.00
N TYR A 72 8.41 13.50 -1.08
CA TYR A 72 7.18 12.74 -0.92
C TYR A 72 7.44 11.29 -0.50
N THR A 73 6.48 10.73 0.21
CA THR A 73 6.34 9.30 0.48
C THR A 73 5.23 8.78 -0.40
N HIS A 74 5.41 7.63 -1.07
CA HIS A 74 4.44 7.12 -2.02
C HIS A 74 4.32 5.60 -2.01
N ILE A 75 3.14 5.15 -2.41
CA ILE A 75 2.82 3.74 -2.70
C ILE A 75 2.10 3.74 -4.05
N GLU A 76 2.71 3.15 -5.07
CA GLU A 76 2.16 3.15 -6.43
C GLU A 76 2.34 1.81 -7.14
N ILE A 77 1.54 1.57 -8.18
CA ILE A 77 1.87 0.57 -9.19
C ILE A 77 2.53 1.30 -10.36
N THR A 78 3.72 0.87 -10.73
CA THR A 78 4.48 1.44 -11.85
C THR A 78 3.87 1.07 -13.21
N ASP A 79 4.31 1.73 -14.29
CA ASP A 79 3.98 1.37 -15.67
C ASP A 79 4.45 -0.04 -16.08
N GLY A 80 5.43 -0.58 -15.34
CA GLY A 80 5.85 -1.99 -15.44
C GLY A 80 4.99 -2.98 -14.65
N ASP A 81 3.86 -2.54 -14.09
CA ASP A 81 2.92 -3.34 -13.28
C ASP A 81 3.51 -3.87 -11.96
N LYS A 82 4.52 -3.22 -11.42
CA LYS A 82 5.17 -3.55 -10.15
C LYS A 82 4.70 -2.61 -9.04
N LEU A 83 4.64 -3.10 -7.81
CA LEU A 83 4.42 -2.22 -6.66
C LEU A 83 5.73 -1.51 -6.30
N GLU A 84 5.66 -0.21 -6.18
CA GLU A 84 6.70 0.63 -5.61
C GLU A 84 6.22 1.24 -4.29
N PHE A 85 7.06 1.13 -3.27
CA PHE A 85 6.93 1.81 -2.00
C PHE A 85 8.20 2.62 -1.77
N GLY A 86 8.07 3.94 -1.67
CA GLY A 86 9.23 4.81 -1.61
C GLY A 86 9.06 6.04 -0.73
N ASN A 87 10.21 6.52 -0.24
CA ASN A 87 10.36 7.83 0.39
C ASN A 87 11.43 8.60 -0.36
N ARG A 88 11.16 9.87 -0.68
CA ARG A 88 12.02 10.68 -1.53
C ARG A 88 12.22 12.08 -0.98
N ALA A 89 13.48 12.52 -0.96
CA ALA A 89 13.83 13.91 -0.71
C ALA A 89 14.83 14.40 -1.78
N GLY A 90 14.43 15.40 -2.54
CA GLY A 90 15.24 15.98 -3.62
C GLY A 90 15.00 15.38 -5.00
N GLY A 91 15.47 16.10 -6.02
CA GLY A 91 15.31 15.72 -7.43
C GLY A 91 16.37 14.76 -7.94
N GLY A 92 16.09 14.05 -9.04
CA GLY A 92 17.02 13.14 -9.73
C GLY A 92 16.97 11.70 -9.23
N ALA A 93 17.78 10.84 -9.86
CA ALA A 93 17.80 9.40 -9.59
C ALA A 93 18.32 9.03 -8.17
N GLY A 94 19.04 9.93 -7.51
CA GLY A 94 19.63 9.72 -6.18
C GLY A 94 18.78 10.21 -5.00
N GLY A 95 17.58 10.73 -5.26
CA GLY A 95 16.75 11.35 -4.21
C GLY A 95 15.93 10.37 -3.36
N HIS A 96 16.05 9.06 -3.56
CA HIS A 96 15.33 8.07 -2.75
C HIS A 96 16.06 7.83 -1.42
N LEU A 97 15.34 8.04 -0.34
CA LEU A 97 15.78 7.80 1.05
C LEU A 97 15.38 6.41 1.54
N GLY A 98 14.55 5.72 0.79
CA GLY A 98 14.13 4.35 0.91
C GLY A 98 13.28 3.99 -0.30
N ARG A 99 13.46 2.78 -0.87
CA ARG A 99 12.73 2.37 -2.07
C ARG A 99 12.67 0.85 -2.22
N LEU A 100 11.47 0.33 -2.31
CA LEU A 100 11.22 -1.07 -2.63
C LEU A 100 10.40 -1.15 -3.92
N ILE A 101 10.90 -1.87 -4.94
CA ILE A 101 10.13 -2.19 -6.15
C ILE A 101 10.06 -3.70 -6.28
N THR A 102 8.86 -4.26 -6.27
CA THR A 102 8.66 -5.71 -6.32
C THR A 102 9.13 -6.31 -7.64
N ASN A 103 9.52 -7.60 -7.62
CA ASN A 103 9.60 -8.41 -8.85
C ASN A 103 8.21 -8.94 -9.25
N ARG A 104 7.29 -9.05 -8.31
CA ARG A 104 5.90 -9.43 -8.53
C ARG A 104 5.21 -8.45 -9.48
N LEU A 105 4.40 -8.98 -10.39
CA LEU A 105 3.59 -8.22 -11.33
C LEU A 105 2.11 -8.28 -10.93
N PHE A 106 1.45 -7.12 -10.91
CA PHE A 106 0.04 -6.96 -10.54
C PHE A 106 -0.82 -6.83 -11.80
N ARG A 107 -0.91 -7.88 -12.63
CA ARG A 107 -1.56 -7.86 -13.95
C ARG A 107 -2.96 -8.41 -13.99
N ASP A 108 -3.43 -9.06 -12.94
CA ASP A 108 -4.79 -9.57 -12.89
C ASP A 108 -5.76 -8.47 -12.45
N VAL A 109 -6.45 -7.87 -13.42
CA VAL A 109 -7.44 -6.82 -13.18
C VAL A 109 -8.75 -7.37 -12.59
N ALA A 110 -8.94 -8.68 -12.56
CA ALA A 110 -10.08 -9.31 -11.89
C ALA A 110 -9.83 -9.54 -10.40
N ALA A 111 -8.57 -9.63 -9.99
CA ALA A 111 -8.18 -9.92 -8.62
C ALA A 111 -8.20 -8.68 -7.73
N TRP A 112 -8.52 -8.91 -6.45
CA TRP A 112 -8.23 -8.00 -5.36
C TRP A 112 -6.89 -8.35 -4.73
N TYR A 113 -6.09 -7.34 -4.44
CA TYR A 113 -4.81 -7.45 -3.74
C TYR A 113 -4.91 -6.71 -2.41
N ASN A 114 -4.72 -7.42 -1.31
CA ASN A 114 -4.45 -6.76 -0.03
C ASN A 114 -2.99 -6.32 -0.01
N ILE A 115 -2.76 -5.04 0.17
CA ILE A 115 -1.44 -4.42 0.21
C ILE A 115 -1.25 -3.81 1.59
N VAL A 116 -0.18 -4.20 2.27
CA VAL A 116 0.24 -3.58 3.53
C VAL A 116 1.67 -3.10 3.37
N CYS A 117 1.92 -1.82 3.61
CA CYS A 117 3.22 -1.20 3.61
C CYS A 117 3.56 -0.72 5.03
N VAL A 118 4.71 -1.10 5.53
CA VAL A 118 5.18 -0.78 6.88
C VAL A 118 6.45 0.02 6.79
N TRP A 119 6.46 1.17 7.47
CA TRP A 119 7.62 2.01 7.71
C TRP A 119 8.01 1.93 9.18
N ASP A 120 9.27 1.62 9.47
CA ASP A 120 9.85 1.55 10.81
C ASP A 120 11.33 1.93 10.73
N SER A 121 11.61 3.21 10.44
CA SER A 121 12.99 3.68 10.21
C SER A 121 13.88 3.56 11.46
N ASP A 122 13.30 3.47 12.65
CA ASP A 122 14.03 3.20 13.89
C ASP A 122 14.48 1.75 14.06
N ASN A 123 14.04 0.84 13.17
CA ASN A 123 14.40 -0.56 13.29
C ASN A 123 15.92 -0.77 13.22
N ALA A 124 16.47 -1.53 14.16
CA ALA A 124 17.90 -1.80 14.24
C ALA A 124 18.43 -2.54 13.00
N THR A 125 17.57 -3.38 12.38
CA THR A 125 17.89 -4.14 11.17
C THR A 125 17.43 -3.36 9.94
N ALA A 126 18.34 -2.96 9.06
CA ALA A 126 18.04 -2.13 7.90
C ALA A 126 16.91 -2.71 7.03
N GLY A 127 16.99 -3.98 6.64
CA GLY A 127 15.96 -4.65 5.83
C GLY A 127 14.59 -4.78 6.49
N ASN A 128 14.43 -4.39 7.76
CA ASN A 128 13.14 -4.36 8.45
C ASN A 128 12.55 -2.95 8.55
N ARG A 129 13.26 -1.93 8.07
CA ARG A 129 12.78 -0.52 8.12
C ARG A 129 11.65 -0.25 7.14
N MET A 130 11.64 -0.99 6.04
CA MET A 130 10.58 -0.96 5.04
C MET A 130 10.14 -2.39 4.76
N ARG A 131 8.84 -2.66 4.85
CA ARG A 131 8.30 -3.99 4.54
C ARG A 131 7.01 -3.86 3.76
N VAL A 132 6.81 -4.79 2.85
CA VAL A 132 5.62 -4.89 2.01
C VAL A 132 5.01 -6.27 2.20
N TYR A 133 3.70 -6.33 2.37
CA TYR A 133 2.96 -7.59 2.42
C TYR A 133 1.89 -7.58 1.34
N ILE A 134 1.76 -8.70 0.63
CA ILE A 134 0.74 -8.90 -0.39
C ILE A 134 -0.10 -10.11 0.00
N ASN A 135 -1.40 -9.88 0.16
CA ASN A 135 -2.35 -10.92 0.60
C ASN A 135 -1.90 -11.62 1.91
N GLY A 136 -1.38 -10.83 2.85
CA GLY A 136 -0.91 -11.31 4.15
C GLY A 136 0.48 -11.95 4.17
N VAL A 137 1.14 -12.10 3.01
CA VAL A 137 2.48 -12.70 2.89
C VAL A 137 3.51 -11.62 2.64
N GLU A 138 4.61 -11.63 3.40
CA GLU A 138 5.71 -10.68 3.21
C GLU A 138 6.36 -10.87 1.84
N GLU A 139 6.51 -9.77 1.11
CA GLU A 139 7.24 -9.74 -0.15
C GLU A 139 8.73 -9.59 0.14
N THR A 140 9.53 -10.50 -0.37
CA THR A 140 10.98 -10.55 -0.15
C THR A 140 11.77 -10.50 -1.46
N SER A 141 11.07 -10.37 -2.59
CA SER A 141 11.69 -10.35 -3.92
C SER A 141 11.51 -8.99 -4.57
N PHE A 142 12.59 -8.21 -4.59
CA PHE A 142 12.61 -6.86 -5.13
C PHE A 142 13.54 -6.73 -6.34
N SER A 143 13.13 -5.93 -7.32
CA SER A 143 13.99 -5.50 -8.44
C SER A 143 14.81 -4.27 -8.09
N THR A 144 14.33 -3.50 -7.10
CA THR A 144 15.05 -2.40 -6.47
C THR A 144 14.80 -2.49 -4.98
N GLU A 145 15.87 -2.43 -4.21
CA GLU A 145 15.82 -2.43 -2.76
C GLU A 145 16.85 -1.42 -2.24
N VAL A 146 16.35 -0.37 -1.63
CA VAL A 146 17.12 0.67 -0.96
C VAL A 146 16.53 0.82 0.44
N ASP A 147 17.21 0.34 1.44
CA ASP A 147 16.77 0.45 2.83
C ASP A 147 16.75 1.91 3.28
N ALA A 148 15.74 2.28 4.03
CA ALA A 148 15.72 3.56 4.71
C ALA A 148 16.90 3.69 5.69
N THR A 149 17.43 4.91 5.82
CA THR A 149 18.43 5.22 6.86
C THR A 149 17.76 5.15 8.23
N SER A 150 18.51 4.81 9.28
CA SER A 150 18.00 4.82 10.66
C SER A 150 17.53 6.22 11.05
N GLY A 151 16.29 6.35 11.53
CA GLY A 151 15.68 7.62 11.90
C GLY A 151 15.27 8.49 10.71
N GLU A 152 15.12 7.90 9.50
CA GLU A 152 14.66 8.64 8.33
C GLU A 152 13.17 8.97 8.46
N LEU A 153 12.85 10.26 8.29
CA LEU A 153 11.47 10.73 8.38
C LEU A 153 10.75 10.61 7.04
N CYS A 154 9.47 10.26 7.09
CA CYS A 154 8.60 10.26 5.91
C CYS A 154 7.88 11.62 5.75
N HIS A 155 7.28 11.84 4.58
CA HIS A 155 6.53 13.06 4.25
C HIS A 155 5.04 12.92 4.63
N LEU A 156 4.78 12.76 5.93
CA LEU A 156 3.46 12.66 6.54
C LEU A 156 3.32 13.67 7.70
N ALA A 157 4.14 14.74 7.68
CA ALA A 157 4.17 15.74 8.74
C ALA A 157 2.93 16.64 8.72
N SER A 158 2.72 17.37 9.81
CA SER A 158 1.63 18.36 9.89
C SER A 158 1.80 19.42 8.80
N GLY A 159 0.76 19.57 7.99
CA GLY A 159 0.73 20.47 6.83
C GLY A 159 1.15 19.81 5.52
N ASP A 160 1.65 18.57 5.52
CA ASP A 160 1.80 17.79 4.31
C ASP A 160 0.43 17.33 3.80
N ASP A 161 0.29 17.21 2.48
CA ASP A 161 -0.93 16.70 1.87
C ASP A 161 -0.90 15.17 1.83
N CYS A 162 -1.97 14.56 2.31
CA CYS A 162 -2.25 13.14 2.13
C CYS A 162 -3.20 12.98 0.95
N VAL A 163 -2.78 12.26 -0.07
CA VAL A 163 -3.57 12.03 -1.28
C VAL A 163 -3.71 10.53 -1.56
N ILE A 164 -4.92 10.12 -1.88
CA ILE A 164 -5.25 8.77 -2.33
C ILE A 164 -5.71 8.85 -3.78
N GLY A 165 -5.11 8.03 -4.65
CA GLY A 165 -5.52 7.88 -6.04
C GLY A 165 -4.88 8.86 -7.02
N LEU A 166 -4.00 9.76 -6.55
CA LEU A 166 -3.35 10.76 -7.39
C LEU A 166 -1.99 11.16 -6.84
N HIS A 167 -1.00 11.35 -7.74
CA HIS A 167 0.21 12.10 -7.45
C HIS A 167 0.46 13.12 -8.57
N GLY A 168 0.48 14.39 -8.19
CA GLY A 168 0.62 15.48 -9.16
C GLY A 168 -0.54 15.49 -10.15
N THR A 169 -0.22 15.48 -11.46
CA THR A 169 -1.23 15.49 -12.53
C THR A 169 -1.19 14.24 -13.41
N SER A 170 -0.30 13.29 -13.12
CA SER A 170 0.07 12.25 -14.09
C SER A 170 -0.11 10.81 -13.59
N TYR A 171 -0.02 10.57 -12.28
CA TYR A 171 -0.12 9.22 -11.70
C TYR A 171 -1.52 9.00 -11.15
N LEU A 172 -2.46 8.74 -12.05
CA LEU A 172 -3.88 8.62 -11.74
C LEU A 172 -4.24 7.17 -11.48
N LEU A 173 -4.85 6.88 -10.34
CA LEU A 173 -5.40 5.56 -10.10
C LEU A 173 -6.60 5.32 -11.02
N ASP A 174 -6.55 4.23 -11.76
CA ASP A 174 -7.70 3.62 -12.43
C ASP A 174 -7.96 2.26 -11.79
N GLY A 175 -9.00 2.17 -10.98
CA GLY A 175 -9.27 0.96 -10.21
C GLY A 175 -10.23 1.18 -9.06
N TYR A 176 -10.20 0.25 -8.13
CA TYR A 176 -11.01 0.29 -6.91
C TYR A 176 -10.11 0.17 -5.70
N LEU A 177 -10.41 0.94 -4.68
CA LEU A 177 -9.84 0.79 -3.34
C LEU A 177 -10.94 0.47 -2.34
N ALA A 178 -10.60 -0.36 -1.37
CA ALA A 178 -11.43 -0.64 -0.22
C ALA A 178 -10.57 -0.70 1.03
N GLU A 179 -11.16 -0.37 2.18
CA GLU A 179 -10.52 -0.45 3.50
C GLU A 179 -9.14 0.21 3.55
N VAL A 180 -9.09 1.43 3.07
CA VAL A 180 -7.87 2.23 3.13
C VAL A 180 -7.67 2.73 4.55
N VAL A 181 -6.58 2.30 5.16
CA VAL A 181 -6.24 2.63 6.55
C VAL A 181 -4.79 3.09 6.62
N LEU A 182 -4.55 4.21 7.27
CA LEU A 182 -3.23 4.67 7.69
C LEU A 182 -3.17 4.69 9.21
N ILE A 183 -2.23 3.97 9.79
CA ILE A 183 -2.00 3.89 11.22
C ILE A 183 -0.69 4.62 11.53
N ASP A 184 -0.82 5.75 12.18
CA ASP A 184 0.28 6.59 12.61
C ASP A 184 0.94 6.03 13.87
N GLY A 185 2.27 6.10 13.95
CA GLY A 185 3.07 5.75 15.11
C GLY A 185 3.25 4.25 15.37
N GLN A 186 2.74 3.37 14.50
CA GLN A 186 2.84 1.93 14.70
C GLN A 186 3.26 1.18 13.44
N ALA A 187 4.23 0.27 13.59
CA ALA A 187 4.69 -0.66 12.56
C ALA A 187 4.01 -2.03 12.78
N LEU A 188 2.89 -2.26 12.10
CA LEU A 188 2.04 -3.44 12.28
C LEU A 188 2.21 -4.44 11.14
N THR A 189 2.07 -5.72 11.45
CA THR A 189 1.97 -6.79 10.46
C THR A 189 0.50 -7.00 10.05
N PRO A 190 0.22 -7.66 8.89
CA PRO A 190 -1.14 -7.92 8.44
C PRO A 190 -2.03 -8.63 9.48
N THR A 191 -1.46 -9.49 10.30
CA THR A 191 -2.21 -10.20 11.35
C THR A 191 -2.84 -9.27 12.38
N CYS A 192 -2.20 -8.13 12.66
CA CYS A 192 -2.73 -7.12 13.56
C CYS A 192 -3.89 -6.32 12.94
N LEU A 193 -3.95 -6.24 11.61
CA LEU A 193 -4.96 -5.48 10.88
C LEU A 193 -6.24 -6.29 10.62
N LEU A 194 -6.13 -7.61 10.53
CA LEU A 194 -7.26 -8.50 10.27
C LEU A 194 -8.15 -8.74 11.50
N TYR A 195 -7.63 -8.51 12.71
CA TYR A 195 -8.35 -8.74 13.95
C TYR A 195 -9.11 -7.50 14.50
N THR A 196 -8.94 -6.32 13.89
CA THR A 196 -9.62 -5.11 14.35
C THR A 196 -11.11 -5.05 13.99
N SER A 197 -11.60 -5.94 13.12
CA SER A 197 -13.02 -5.99 12.75
C SER A 197 -13.87 -6.90 13.63
N ASP A 198 -13.25 -7.82 14.37
CA ASP A 198 -14.00 -8.78 15.24
C ASP A 198 -14.22 -8.27 16.68
N ALA A 199 -13.56 -7.17 17.07
CA ALA A 199 -13.67 -6.64 18.45
C ALA A 199 -14.86 -5.71 18.68
N ALA A 200 -15.71 -5.48 17.68
CA ALA A 200 -16.85 -4.56 17.78
C ALA A 200 -18.21 -5.25 17.95
N ASP A 201 -18.26 -6.59 17.98
CA ASP A 201 -19.51 -7.37 18.05
C ASP A 201 -19.65 -8.22 19.33
N GLU A 202 -18.91 -7.89 20.42
CA GLU A 202 -19.19 -8.44 21.75
C GLU A 202 -19.83 -7.42 22.68
#